data_1d89c8fcabf36aeedea9cb5a3906fb19
#
_entry.id   1d89c8fcabf36aeedea9cb5a3906fb19
#
_cell.length_a   1.000
_cell.length_b   1.000
_cell.length_c   1.000
_cell.angle_alpha   90.00
_cell.angle_beta   90.00
_cell.angle_gamma   90.00
#
_symmetry.space_group_name_H-M   'P 1'
#
loop_
_entity.id
_entity.type
_entity.pdbx_description
1 polymer ?
#
loop_
_entity_poly.entity_id
_entity_poly.type
_entity_poly.pdbx_seq_one_letter_code
_entity_poly.pdbx_strand_id
1 'polypeptide(L)'
;MIFNIDDEKFLRKEIFNYVTVTFMNSLARTFFSARKENQFKEVRFLSEEANTSWQEISKVAFDLPRGWYELSRISAQDRVEFTRDFWLDRMPYHPSAHPGFFEFFEQLDDVAVVLMRRVEDEPMDAELVYSLADNSSFFRGRPPCAETDIQELINEIGVNLPRDFFSFLRIHNGFGKLSEMGLLEIQEIADTKRRVIDLFLKTERRIKSGEVDVDPGALIPFYEVLGLSSFQCFFSDWYPGSEMGNVYLSGIDYTISDVSNKKSWAENLAFPTFSEWLQLYLQGMNLCT
;
A
#
# COMPACT_ATOMS: atom_id res chain seq x y z
N MET A 1 -48.08 33.96 9.01
CA MET A 1 -47.60 32.56 9.20
C MET A 1 -46.20 32.66 9.80
N ILE A 2 -46.13 32.52 11.13
CA ILE A 2 -44.90 32.76 11.92
C ILE A 2 -44.19 31.38 11.97
N PHE A 3 -43.11 31.20 11.22
CA PHE A 3 -42.24 30.04 11.36
C PHE A 3 -41.45 30.19 12.65
N ASN A 4 -41.50 29.17 13.48
CA ASN A 4 -40.91 29.15 14.82
C ASN A 4 -39.39 28.90 14.71
N ILE A 5 -38.59 29.70 15.41
CA ILE A 5 -37.10 29.63 15.40
C ILE A 5 -36.57 28.27 15.88
N ASP A 6 -37.41 27.54 16.63
CA ASP A 6 -37.04 26.18 17.11
C ASP A 6 -37.09 25.10 16.01
N ASP A 7 -37.94 25.27 14.97
CA ASP A 7 -38.02 24.35 13.85
C ASP A 7 -36.78 24.47 12.94
N GLU A 8 -36.18 25.65 12.82
CA GLU A 8 -34.97 25.86 12.04
C GLU A 8 -33.73 25.24 12.73
N LYS A 9 -33.66 25.27 14.05
CA LYS A 9 -32.60 24.62 14.82
C LYS A 9 -32.73 23.10 14.82
N PHE A 10 -33.96 22.59 14.84
CA PHE A 10 -34.21 21.15 14.77
C PHE A 10 -33.86 20.61 13.38
N LEU A 11 -34.29 21.30 12.31
CA LEU A 11 -33.92 20.95 10.92
C LEU A 11 -32.41 21.05 10.65
N ARG A 12 -31.74 22.08 11.18
CA ARG A 12 -30.27 22.19 11.09
C ARG A 12 -29.57 21.07 11.85
N LYS A 13 -30.10 20.65 13.00
CA LYS A 13 -29.51 19.54 13.78
C LYS A 13 -29.75 18.18 13.13
N GLU A 14 -30.92 17.98 12.49
CA GLU A 14 -31.16 16.77 11.69
C GLU A 14 -30.37 16.77 10.38
N ILE A 15 -30.26 17.88 9.67
CA ILE A 15 -29.43 18.01 8.48
C ILE A 15 -27.96 17.84 8.84
N PHE A 16 -27.50 18.38 9.99
CA PHE A 16 -26.12 18.17 10.45
C PHE A 16 -25.86 16.72 10.87
N ASN A 17 -26.82 16.03 11.45
CA ASN A 17 -26.71 14.60 11.77
C ASN A 17 -26.83 13.71 10.51
N TYR A 18 -27.51 14.15 9.45
CA TYR A 18 -27.57 13.43 8.17
C TYR A 18 -26.31 13.65 7.30
N VAL A 19 -25.57 14.75 7.51
CA VAL A 19 -24.33 15.06 6.78
C VAL A 19 -23.08 14.41 7.41
N THR A 20 -23.22 13.78 8.58
CA THR A 20 -22.08 13.11 9.25
C THR A 20 -22.05 11.59 9.08
N VAL A 21 -22.82 11.02 8.18
CA VAL A 21 -22.53 9.67 7.69
C VAL A 21 -21.51 9.83 6.57
N THR A 22 -20.26 9.86 6.94
CA THR A 22 -19.12 9.89 6.01
C THR A 22 -19.17 8.60 5.21
N PHE A 23 -19.67 8.67 4.00
CA PHE A 23 -19.65 7.53 3.09
C PHE A 23 -18.21 7.30 2.67
N MET A 24 -17.63 6.19 3.08
CA MET A 24 -16.49 5.63 2.39
C MET A 24 -16.79 5.65 0.87
N ASN A 25 -15.82 6.03 0.08
CA ASN A 25 -15.88 6.09 -1.38
C ASN A 25 -16.73 4.93 -1.93
N SER A 26 -17.69 5.25 -2.80
CA SER A 26 -18.65 4.27 -3.32
C SER A 26 -17.94 3.12 -4.07
N LEU A 27 -16.79 3.39 -4.69
CA LEU A 27 -15.99 2.39 -5.39
C LEU A 27 -15.40 1.37 -4.40
N ALA A 28 -14.75 1.82 -3.32
CA ALA A 28 -14.20 0.95 -2.29
C ALA A 28 -15.30 0.12 -1.63
N ARG A 29 -16.43 0.76 -1.28
CA ARG A 29 -17.58 0.05 -0.72
C ARG A 29 -18.14 -1.00 -1.66
N THR A 30 -18.26 -0.69 -2.94
CA THR A 30 -18.71 -1.65 -3.97
C THR A 30 -17.76 -2.83 -4.07
N PHE A 31 -16.46 -2.58 -4.08
CA PHE A 31 -15.43 -3.63 -4.11
C PHE A 31 -15.59 -4.60 -2.94
N PHE A 32 -15.66 -4.10 -1.70
CA PHE A 32 -15.80 -4.95 -0.53
C PHE A 32 -17.18 -5.62 -0.41
N SER A 33 -18.23 -5.02 -0.96
CA SER A 33 -19.58 -5.59 -0.98
C SER A 33 -19.77 -6.66 -2.06
N ALA A 34 -18.91 -6.69 -3.07
CA ALA A 34 -18.95 -7.67 -4.18
C ALA A 34 -18.40 -9.04 -3.74
N ARG A 35 -19.08 -9.67 -2.78
CA ARG A 35 -18.63 -10.93 -2.12
C ARG A 35 -18.28 -12.06 -3.07
N LYS A 36 -18.99 -12.20 -4.19
CA LYS A 36 -18.77 -13.29 -5.15
C LYS A 36 -17.46 -13.12 -5.94
N GLU A 37 -17.10 -11.88 -6.30
CA GLU A 37 -15.90 -11.58 -7.07
C GLU A 37 -14.65 -11.61 -6.22
N ASN A 38 -14.74 -11.08 -4.99
CA ASN A 38 -13.60 -10.93 -4.09
C ASN A 38 -13.49 -12.04 -3.03
N GLN A 39 -14.38 -13.04 -3.07
CA GLN A 39 -14.39 -14.20 -2.16
C GLN A 39 -14.50 -13.84 -0.67
N PHE A 40 -14.98 -12.65 -0.30
CA PHE A 40 -15.20 -12.29 1.08
C PHE A 40 -16.50 -12.91 1.60
N LYS A 41 -16.41 -13.64 2.73
CA LYS A 41 -17.56 -14.20 3.45
C LYS A 41 -18.24 -13.17 4.34
N GLU A 42 -17.42 -12.32 4.96
CA GLU A 42 -17.86 -11.25 5.84
C GLU A 42 -16.97 -10.03 5.64
N VAL A 43 -17.58 -8.83 5.65
CA VAL A 43 -16.87 -7.54 5.60
C VAL A 43 -17.48 -6.61 6.63
N ARG A 44 -16.66 -5.95 7.42
CA ARG A 44 -17.05 -5.00 8.46
C ARG A 44 -16.27 -3.70 8.28
N PHE A 45 -17.00 -2.58 8.23
CA PHE A 45 -16.41 -1.23 8.23
C PHE A 45 -16.39 -0.74 9.67
N LEU A 46 -15.22 -0.68 10.27
CA LEU A 46 -15.09 -0.49 11.71
C LEU A 46 -15.60 0.88 12.20
N SER A 47 -15.56 1.90 11.36
CA SER A 47 -16.14 3.23 11.65
C SER A 47 -17.67 3.23 11.76
N GLU A 48 -18.36 2.23 11.20
CA GLU A 48 -19.81 2.10 11.25
C GLU A 48 -20.28 1.31 12.49
N GLU A 49 -19.35 0.69 13.20
CA GLU A 49 -19.63 -0.15 14.36
C GLU A 49 -19.37 0.58 15.70
N ALA A 50 -20.02 1.70 15.90
CA ALA A 50 -19.78 2.59 17.05
C ALA A 50 -19.82 1.89 18.43
N ASN A 51 -20.62 0.84 18.57
CA ASN A 51 -20.83 0.13 19.84
C ASN A 51 -19.88 -1.07 20.06
N THR A 52 -19.05 -1.45 19.07
CA THR A 52 -18.15 -2.60 19.21
C THR A 52 -16.91 -2.19 20.00
N SER A 53 -16.63 -2.86 21.09
CA SER A 53 -15.46 -2.60 21.93
C SER A 53 -14.18 -3.22 21.36
N TRP A 54 -13.02 -2.68 21.77
CA TRP A 54 -11.73 -3.30 21.46
C TRP A 54 -11.66 -4.79 21.88
N GLN A 55 -12.20 -5.10 23.05
CA GLN A 55 -12.18 -6.46 23.58
C GLN A 55 -12.97 -7.48 22.73
N GLU A 56 -13.99 -7.01 22.02
CA GLU A 56 -14.77 -7.84 21.10
C GLU A 56 -14.05 -7.98 19.77
N ILE A 57 -13.56 -6.86 19.21
CA ILE A 57 -12.98 -6.88 17.88
C ILE A 57 -11.63 -7.59 17.84
N SER A 58 -10.79 -7.43 18.86
CA SER A 58 -9.48 -8.10 18.95
C SER A 58 -9.55 -9.63 19.09
N LYS A 59 -10.74 -10.18 19.39
CA LYS A 59 -10.96 -11.62 19.41
C LYS A 59 -11.22 -12.23 18.03
N VAL A 60 -11.61 -11.39 17.07
CA VAL A 60 -11.94 -11.83 15.70
C VAL A 60 -10.95 -11.34 14.66
N ALA A 61 -10.20 -10.28 14.95
CA ALA A 61 -9.13 -9.70 14.11
C ALA A 61 -7.85 -9.57 14.95
N PHE A 62 -7.02 -10.62 14.96
CA PHE A 62 -5.85 -10.72 15.85
C PHE A 62 -4.70 -9.82 15.40
N ASP A 63 -4.62 -9.52 14.12
CA ASP A 63 -3.62 -8.68 13.48
C ASP A 63 -3.98 -7.19 13.49
N LEU A 64 -5.21 -6.83 13.92
CA LEU A 64 -5.65 -5.44 13.98
C LEU A 64 -4.81 -4.63 14.97
N PRO A 65 -4.05 -3.62 14.53
CA PRO A 65 -3.33 -2.74 15.45
C PRO A 65 -4.30 -1.94 16.32
N ARG A 66 -3.99 -1.80 17.60
CA ARG A 66 -4.80 -1.00 18.53
C ARG A 66 -5.02 0.43 18.02
N GLY A 67 -3.97 1.04 17.43
CA GLY A 67 -4.06 2.39 16.85
C GLY A 67 -5.07 2.49 15.72
N TRP A 68 -5.25 1.44 14.91
CA TRP A 68 -6.26 1.43 13.84
C TRP A 68 -7.69 1.36 14.41
N TYR A 69 -7.87 0.60 15.49
CA TYR A 69 -9.16 0.63 16.19
C TYR A 69 -9.48 2.04 16.69
N GLU A 70 -8.53 2.73 17.32
CA GLU A 70 -8.74 4.12 17.80
C GLU A 70 -8.97 5.07 16.59
N LEU A 71 -8.21 4.91 15.51
CA LEU A 71 -8.39 5.66 14.26
C LEU A 71 -9.82 5.53 13.74
N SER A 72 -10.43 4.35 13.81
CA SER A 72 -11.81 4.13 13.34
C SER A 72 -12.88 4.91 14.13
N ARG A 73 -12.52 5.49 15.29
CA ARG A 73 -13.45 6.19 16.19
C ARG A 73 -13.49 7.71 16.00
N ILE A 74 -12.62 8.25 15.16
CA ILE A 74 -12.56 9.69 14.84
C ILE A 74 -13.20 9.96 13.47
N SER A 75 -13.36 11.25 13.12
CA SER A 75 -13.97 11.66 11.86
C SER A 75 -13.10 11.25 10.64
N ALA A 76 -13.69 11.18 9.44
CA ALA A 76 -12.96 10.84 8.22
C ALA A 76 -11.81 11.83 7.97
N GLN A 77 -12.05 13.12 8.13
CA GLN A 77 -11.02 14.13 7.98
C GLN A 77 -9.88 13.93 8.99
N ASP A 78 -10.20 13.72 10.26
CA ASP A 78 -9.18 13.45 11.28
C ASP A 78 -8.40 12.17 10.99
N ARG A 79 -9.04 11.13 10.43
CA ARG A 79 -8.38 9.91 9.99
C ARG A 79 -7.34 10.18 8.90
N VAL A 80 -7.69 10.98 7.89
CA VAL A 80 -6.77 11.36 6.81
C VAL A 80 -5.59 12.14 7.38
N GLU A 81 -5.86 13.19 8.19
CA GLU A 81 -4.81 14.04 8.77
C GLU A 81 -3.88 13.24 9.68
N PHE A 82 -4.44 12.42 10.58
CA PHE A 82 -3.64 11.59 11.49
C PHE A 82 -2.77 10.58 10.72
N THR A 83 -3.33 9.94 9.69
CA THR A 83 -2.58 8.94 8.90
C THR A 83 -1.48 9.61 8.08
N ARG A 84 -1.74 10.79 7.50
CA ARG A 84 -0.72 11.61 6.83
C ARG A 84 0.43 11.92 7.77
N ASP A 85 0.13 12.47 8.94
CA ASP A 85 1.15 12.87 9.89
C ASP A 85 1.94 11.66 10.40
N PHE A 86 1.27 10.51 10.58
CA PHE A 86 1.93 9.25 10.91
C PHE A 86 2.90 8.78 9.81
N TRP A 87 2.53 8.85 8.53
CA TRP A 87 3.42 8.49 7.42
C TRP A 87 4.63 9.42 7.38
N LEU A 88 4.41 10.74 7.48
CA LEU A 88 5.47 11.74 7.43
C LEU A 88 6.44 11.64 8.61
N ASP A 89 5.99 11.22 9.78
CA ASP A 89 6.85 10.96 10.95
C ASP A 89 7.68 9.67 10.78
N ARG A 90 7.12 8.64 10.17
CA ARG A 90 7.77 7.33 10.02
C ARG A 90 8.70 7.24 8.83
N MET A 91 8.33 7.84 7.70
CA MET A 91 9.17 7.82 6.51
C MET A 91 10.36 8.77 6.66
N PRO A 92 11.60 8.34 6.34
CA PRO A 92 12.74 9.24 6.32
C PRO A 92 12.48 10.42 5.40
N TYR A 93 12.81 11.63 5.86
CA TYR A 93 12.59 12.82 5.04
C TYR A 93 13.35 12.74 3.72
N HIS A 94 12.63 12.92 2.61
CA HIS A 94 13.18 12.98 1.26
C HIS A 94 12.60 14.19 0.52
N PRO A 95 13.43 15.15 0.06
CA PRO A 95 12.95 16.43 -0.46
C PRO A 95 12.11 16.31 -1.73
N SER A 96 12.31 15.29 -2.56
CA SER A 96 11.47 15.04 -3.75
C SER A 96 10.23 14.22 -3.46
N ALA A 97 10.26 13.25 -2.52
CA ALA A 97 9.13 12.35 -2.27
C ALA A 97 8.08 12.92 -1.29
N HIS A 98 8.50 13.68 -0.26
CA HIS A 98 7.57 14.20 0.75
C HIS A 98 6.48 15.10 0.19
N PRO A 99 6.72 16.02 -0.76
CA PRO A 99 5.64 16.78 -1.40
C PRO A 99 4.58 15.88 -2.05
N GLY A 100 4.99 14.79 -2.71
CA GLY A 100 4.07 13.85 -3.33
C GLY A 100 3.26 13.03 -2.31
N PHE A 101 3.80 12.74 -1.12
CA PHE A 101 3.02 12.14 -0.05
C PHE A 101 1.94 13.10 0.46
N PHE A 102 2.26 14.40 0.63
CA PHE A 102 1.27 15.42 0.96
C PHE A 102 0.17 15.48 -0.09
N GLU A 103 0.51 15.60 -1.38
CA GLU A 103 -0.44 15.63 -2.49
C GLU A 103 -1.34 14.39 -2.53
N PHE A 104 -0.81 13.21 -2.20
CA PHE A 104 -1.60 12.00 -2.11
C PHE A 104 -2.66 12.10 -1.02
N PHE A 105 -2.29 12.52 0.20
CA PHE A 105 -3.23 12.66 1.30
C PHE A 105 -4.27 13.78 1.09
N GLU A 106 -3.93 14.85 0.36
CA GLU A 106 -4.88 15.92 -0.01
C GLU A 106 -5.97 15.43 -0.99
N GLN A 107 -5.72 14.33 -1.70
CA GLN A 107 -6.69 13.73 -2.62
C GLN A 107 -7.64 12.73 -1.93
N LEU A 108 -7.44 12.43 -0.66
CA LEU A 108 -8.25 11.45 0.06
C LEU A 108 -9.50 12.09 0.69
N ASP A 109 -10.62 11.37 0.63
CA ASP A 109 -11.83 11.69 1.39
C ASP A 109 -11.93 10.90 2.70
N ASP A 110 -11.29 9.73 2.78
CA ASP A 110 -11.29 8.90 3.98
C ASP A 110 -10.10 7.93 4.04
N VAL A 111 -9.73 7.53 5.26
CA VAL A 111 -8.87 6.39 5.55
C VAL A 111 -9.62 5.46 6.51
N ALA A 112 -10.28 4.45 5.95
CA ALA A 112 -11.18 3.58 6.71
C ALA A 112 -10.49 2.27 7.12
N VAL A 113 -10.83 1.77 8.31
CA VAL A 113 -10.44 0.42 8.75
C VAL A 113 -11.50 -0.57 8.31
N VAL A 114 -11.12 -1.54 7.50
CA VAL A 114 -11.98 -2.61 7.00
C VAL A 114 -11.48 -3.94 7.53
N LEU A 115 -12.38 -4.72 8.08
CA LEU A 115 -12.13 -6.11 8.48
C LEU A 115 -12.81 -7.04 7.50
N MET A 116 -12.13 -8.06 7.05
CA MET A 116 -12.66 -9.02 6.09
C MET A 116 -12.34 -10.46 6.47
N ARG A 117 -13.28 -11.35 6.26
CA ARG A 117 -13.11 -12.78 6.44
C ARG A 117 -13.21 -13.47 5.09
N ARG A 118 -12.21 -14.27 4.74
CA ARG A 118 -12.16 -14.99 3.46
C ARG A 118 -12.73 -16.40 3.59
N VAL A 119 -12.41 -17.07 4.68
CA VAL A 119 -12.86 -18.42 4.99
C VAL A 119 -13.72 -18.38 6.25
N GLU A 120 -14.79 -19.18 6.28
CA GLU A 120 -15.67 -19.26 7.43
C GLU A 120 -14.90 -19.82 8.64
N ASP A 121 -15.19 -19.32 9.84
CA ASP A 121 -14.53 -19.64 11.10
C ASP A 121 -13.04 -19.24 11.23
N GLU A 122 -12.43 -18.64 10.22
CA GLU A 122 -11.10 -18.05 10.37
C GLU A 122 -11.16 -16.63 10.95
N PRO A 123 -10.04 -16.12 11.52
CA PRO A 123 -9.93 -14.71 11.92
C PRO A 123 -10.23 -13.77 10.76
N MET A 124 -10.58 -12.54 11.07
CA MET A 124 -10.72 -11.48 10.08
C MET A 124 -9.37 -10.81 9.85
N ASP A 125 -9.02 -10.60 8.59
CA ASP A 125 -7.89 -9.76 8.20
C ASP A 125 -8.27 -8.29 8.34
N ALA A 126 -7.32 -7.44 8.73
CA ALA A 126 -7.50 -5.99 8.81
C ALA A 126 -6.80 -5.28 7.65
N GLU A 127 -7.44 -4.26 7.07
CA GLU A 127 -6.82 -3.35 6.10
C GLU A 127 -7.18 -1.89 6.38
N LEU A 128 -6.23 -0.97 6.14
CA LEU A 128 -6.55 0.44 5.94
C LEU A 128 -6.87 0.68 4.47
N VAL A 129 -7.97 1.36 4.21
CA VAL A 129 -8.46 1.68 2.87
C VAL A 129 -8.43 3.19 2.68
N TYR A 130 -7.60 3.64 1.75
CA TYR A 130 -7.36 5.04 1.39
C TYR A 130 -8.21 5.40 0.18
N SER A 131 -9.30 6.08 0.38
CA SER A 131 -10.28 6.40 -0.67
C SER A 131 -9.99 7.76 -1.31
N LEU A 132 -9.86 7.81 -2.65
CA LEU A 132 -9.71 9.06 -3.37
C LEU A 132 -11.06 9.81 -3.48
N ALA A 133 -11.05 11.11 -3.21
CA ALA A 133 -12.25 11.95 -3.16
C ALA A 133 -12.98 12.03 -4.53
N ASP A 134 -12.26 11.89 -5.64
CA ASP A 134 -12.82 11.84 -6.98
C ASP A 134 -13.47 10.51 -7.34
N ASN A 135 -13.42 9.53 -6.44
CA ASN A 135 -13.96 8.18 -6.61
C ASN A 135 -13.33 7.40 -7.79
N SER A 136 -12.15 7.79 -8.25
CA SER A 136 -11.46 7.13 -9.36
C SER A 136 -10.75 5.84 -8.93
N SER A 137 -10.31 5.78 -7.66
CA SER A 137 -9.55 4.67 -7.13
C SER A 137 -9.56 4.66 -5.59
N PHE A 138 -8.98 3.61 -5.02
CA PHE A 138 -8.60 3.51 -3.61
C PHE A 138 -7.33 2.67 -3.49
N PHE A 139 -6.62 2.85 -2.38
CA PHE A 139 -5.48 2.01 -2.01
C PHE A 139 -5.80 1.22 -0.76
N ARG A 140 -5.08 0.13 -0.56
CA ARG A 140 -5.26 -0.78 0.57
C ARG A 140 -3.90 -1.10 1.17
N GLY A 141 -3.80 -1.05 2.50
CA GLY A 141 -2.58 -1.41 3.22
C GLY A 141 -2.89 -2.39 4.34
N ARG A 142 -2.11 -3.46 4.43
CA ARG A 142 -2.19 -4.44 5.51
C ARG A 142 -1.51 -3.92 6.79
N PRO A 143 -1.74 -4.55 7.96
CA PRO A 143 -1.07 -4.18 9.19
C PRO A 143 0.45 -4.16 9.06
N PRO A 144 1.15 -3.37 9.88
CA PRO A 144 2.62 -3.34 9.90
C PRO A 144 3.22 -4.73 10.14
N CYS A 145 4.37 -5.03 9.53
CA CYS A 145 5.12 -6.23 9.87
C CYS A 145 5.76 -6.13 11.26
N ALA A 146 6.06 -7.28 11.87
CA ALA A 146 6.84 -7.32 13.08
C ALA A 146 8.34 -7.09 12.79
N GLU A 147 9.08 -6.56 13.76
CA GLU A 147 10.53 -6.35 13.62
C GLU A 147 11.30 -7.68 13.46
N THR A 148 10.76 -8.76 14.01
CA THR A 148 11.29 -10.12 13.83
C THR A 148 11.26 -10.55 12.37
N ASP A 149 10.17 -10.24 11.64
CA ASP A 149 10.01 -10.61 10.22
C ASP A 149 11.02 -9.87 9.35
N ILE A 150 11.30 -8.59 9.67
CA ILE A 150 12.35 -7.80 9.01
C ILE A 150 13.71 -8.46 9.19
N GLN A 151 14.04 -8.89 10.40
CA GLN A 151 15.32 -9.52 10.68
C GLN A 151 15.44 -10.90 10.02
N GLU A 152 14.37 -11.67 9.97
CA GLU A 152 14.30 -12.96 9.28
C GLU A 152 14.55 -12.79 7.79
N LEU A 153 13.89 -11.81 7.15
CA LEU A 153 14.14 -11.52 5.73
C LEU A 153 15.59 -11.14 5.45
N ILE A 154 16.18 -10.23 6.25
CA ILE A 154 17.58 -9.82 6.09
C ILE A 154 18.51 -11.03 6.15
N ASN A 155 18.28 -11.94 7.11
CA ASN A 155 19.08 -13.16 7.26
C ASN A 155 18.92 -14.10 6.07
N GLU A 156 17.70 -14.23 5.53
CA GLU A 156 17.40 -15.12 4.41
C GLU A 156 17.98 -14.62 3.09
N ILE A 157 17.82 -13.33 2.78
CA ILE A 157 18.31 -12.78 1.50
C ILE A 157 19.81 -12.40 1.54
N GLY A 158 20.39 -12.24 2.73
CA GLY A 158 21.80 -11.96 2.94
C GLY A 158 22.25 -10.53 2.62
N VAL A 159 21.30 -9.59 2.41
CA VAL A 159 21.60 -8.17 2.14
C VAL A 159 20.64 -7.26 2.89
N ASN A 160 21.12 -6.07 3.27
CA ASN A 160 20.27 -5.05 3.86
C ASN A 160 19.50 -4.31 2.77
N LEU A 161 18.18 -4.21 2.95
CA LEU A 161 17.31 -3.40 2.10
C LEU A 161 17.34 -1.92 2.55
N PRO A 162 16.87 -0.98 1.70
CA PRO A 162 16.83 0.45 2.02
C PRO A 162 16.02 0.77 3.28
N ARG A 163 16.47 1.77 4.02
CA ARG A 163 15.83 2.18 5.31
C ARG A 163 14.41 2.67 5.12
N ASP A 164 14.15 3.41 4.04
CA ASP A 164 12.84 3.93 3.73
C ASP A 164 11.84 2.82 3.41
N PHE A 165 12.27 1.71 2.80
CA PHE A 165 11.45 0.52 2.63
C PHE A 165 11.11 -0.13 3.97
N PHE A 166 12.08 -0.32 4.86
CA PHE A 166 11.79 -0.83 6.21
C PHE A 166 10.87 0.10 7.02
N SER A 167 11.03 1.41 6.84
CA SER A 167 10.11 2.38 7.45
C SER A 167 8.68 2.20 6.94
N PHE A 168 8.51 1.96 5.64
CA PHE A 168 7.22 1.70 5.05
C PHE A 168 6.60 0.37 5.53
N LEU A 169 7.38 -0.69 5.65
CA LEU A 169 6.90 -1.98 6.19
C LEU A 169 6.39 -1.87 7.64
N ARG A 170 6.88 -0.89 8.40
CA ARG A 170 6.35 -0.54 9.74
C ARG A 170 5.07 0.31 9.68
N ILE A 171 4.64 0.71 8.50
CA ILE A 171 3.34 1.33 8.23
C ILE A 171 2.40 0.27 7.65
N HIS A 172 2.86 -0.41 6.59
CA HIS A 172 2.12 -1.46 5.89
C HIS A 172 3.00 -2.62 5.44
N ASN A 173 2.60 -3.83 5.79
CA ASN A 173 3.16 -5.07 5.26
C ASN A 173 2.31 -5.56 4.08
N GLY A 174 2.59 -5.05 2.90
CA GLY A 174 1.76 -5.19 1.71
C GLY A 174 0.86 -3.97 1.50
N PHE A 175 0.88 -3.45 0.27
CA PHE A 175 0.12 -2.25 -0.11
C PHE A 175 -0.20 -2.29 -1.60
N GLY A 176 -1.39 -1.83 -1.98
CA GLY A 176 -1.77 -1.87 -3.38
C GLY A 176 -2.95 -1.01 -3.75
N LYS A 177 -3.22 -0.91 -5.05
CA LYS A 177 -4.29 -0.12 -5.63
C LYS A 177 -5.42 -1.02 -6.11
N LEU A 178 -6.67 -0.71 -5.75
CA LEU A 178 -7.86 -1.48 -6.10
C LEU A 178 -7.78 -2.95 -5.63
N SER A 179 -7.90 -3.89 -6.56
CA SER A 179 -7.79 -5.33 -6.29
C SER A 179 -6.34 -5.81 -6.18
N GLU A 180 -5.37 -5.01 -6.59
CA GLU A 180 -3.96 -5.37 -6.60
C GLU A 180 -3.32 -5.04 -5.26
N MET A 181 -2.62 -6.03 -4.67
CA MET A 181 -1.72 -5.83 -3.53
C MET A 181 -0.30 -5.93 -4.07
N GLY A 182 0.06 -5.02 -4.98
CA GLY A 182 1.29 -5.12 -5.76
C GLY A 182 2.58 -5.03 -4.95
N LEU A 183 2.63 -4.22 -3.87
CA LEU A 183 3.71 -4.28 -2.88
C LEU A 183 3.61 -5.59 -2.10
N LEU A 184 4.68 -6.38 -2.17
CA LEU A 184 4.76 -7.69 -1.54
C LEU A 184 4.77 -7.57 -0.01
N GLU A 185 4.16 -8.54 0.65
CA GLU A 185 4.39 -8.73 2.06
C GLU A 185 5.82 -9.20 2.29
N ILE A 186 6.37 -8.89 3.45
CA ILE A 186 7.76 -9.22 3.78
C ILE A 186 8.03 -10.73 3.65
N GLN A 187 7.04 -11.56 3.99
CA GLN A 187 7.11 -13.00 3.92
C GLN A 187 7.14 -13.55 2.48
N GLU A 188 6.67 -12.75 1.50
CA GLU A 188 6.61 -13.14 0.08
C GLU A 188 7.90 -12.79 -0.69
N ILE A 189 8.72 -11.87 -0.17
CA ILE A 189 9.88 -11.31 -0.89
C ILE A 189 10.90 -12.40 -1.24
N ALA A 190 11.28 -13.25 -0.28
CA ALA A 190 12.27 -14.29 -0.50
C ALA A 190 11.79 -15.35 -1.50
N ASP A 191 10.52 -15.78 -1.40
CA ASP A 191 9.91 -16.73 -2.33
C ASP A 191 9.80 -16.13 -3.73
N THR A 192 9.41 -14.86 -3.83
CA THR A 192 9.32 -14.16 -5.11
C THR A 192 10.70 -13.99 -5.75
N LYS A 193 11.73 -13.69 -4.96
CA LYS A 193 13.12 -13.69 -5.44
C LYS A 193 13.52 -15.05 -6.02
N ARG A 194 13.20 -16.15 -5.36
CA ARG A 194 13.44 -17.50 -5.87
C ARG A 194 12.69 -17.76 -7.19
N ARG A 195 11.42 -17.36 -7.28
CA ARG A 195 10.63 -17.46 -8.52
C ARG A 195 11.26 -16.68 -9.68
N VAL A 196 11.74 -15.46 -9.42
CA VAL A 196 12.43 -14.65 -10.42
C VAL A 196 13.70 -15.36 -10.92
N ILE A 197 14.56 -15.79 -10.01
CA ILE A 197 15.79 -16.53 -10.37
C ILE A 197 15.45 -17.77 -11.21
N ASP A 198 14.49 -18.58 -10.78
CA ASP A 198 14.07 -19.81 -11.48
C ASP A 198 13.52 -19.52 -12.87
N LEU A 199 12.79 -18.42 -13.07
CA LEU A 199 12.26 -18.02 -14.38
C LEU A 199 13.40 -17.85 -15.39
N PHE A 200 14.48 -17.19 -15.00
CA PHE A 200 15.62 -16.93 -15.89
C PHE A 200 16.50 -18.17 -16.09
N LEU A 201 16.74 -18.95 -15.05
CA LEU A 201 17.50 -20.20 -15.16
C LEU A 201 16.81 -21.22 -16.08
N LYS A 202 15.49 -21.36 -16.00
CA LYS A 202 14.74 -22.30 -16.84
C LYS A 202 14.63 -21.89 -18.30
N THR A 203 14.70 -20.60 -18.59
CA THR A 203 14.59 -20.09 -19.97
C THR A 203 15.94 -19.99 -20.68
N GLU A 204 17.07 -20.22 -19.99
CA GLU A 204 18.42 -19.99 -20.47
C GLU A 204 18.66 -18.56 -21.02
N ARG A 205 17.77 -17.63 -20.70
CA ARG A 205 17.86 -16.22 -21.10
C ARG A 205 18.64 -15.43 -20.09
N ARG A 206 19.32 -14.39 -20.56
CA ARG A 206 20.06 -13.45 -19.72
C ARG A 206 19.25 -12.18 -19.54
N ILE A 207 19.26 -11.67 -18.32
CA ILE A 207 18.71 -10.34 -18.04
C ILE A 207 19.71 -9.30 -18.55
N LYS A 208 19.19 -8.25 -19.18
CA LYS A 208 19.99 -7.14 -19.71
C LYS A 208 19.65 -5.84 -19.00
N SER A 209 20.70 -5.04 -18.75
CA SER A 209 20.61 -3.61 -18.46
C SER A 209 21.39 -2.89 -19.55
N GLY A 210 20.72 -2.36 -20.57
CA GLY A 210 21.38 -1.93 -21.81
C GLY A 210 22.14 -3.10 -22.45
N GLU A 211 23.45 -2.97 -22.57
CA GLU A 211 24.34 -4.02 -23.15
C GLU A 211 24.95 -4.96 -22.10
N VAL A 212 24.69 -4.73 -20.80
CA VAL A 212 25.32 -5.48 -19.71
C VAL A 212 24.44 -6.63 -19.26
N ASP A 213 25.01 -7.82 -19.07
CA ASP A 213 24.33 -8.95 -18.44
C ASP A 213 24.21 -8.72 -16.93
N VAL A 214 23.04 -9.01 -16.37
CA VAL A 214 22.71 -8.84 -14.95
C VAL A 214 22.49 -10.19 -14.30
N ASP A 215 23.08 -10.41 -13.13
CA ASP A 215 22.79 -11.59 -12.31
C ASP A 215 21.37 -11.50 -11.74
N PRO A 216 20.46 -12.46 -12.02
CA PRO A 216 19.15 -12.51 -11.39
C PRO A 216 19.19 -12.49 -9.86
N GLY A 217 20.25 -13.05 -9.26
CA GLY A 217 20.45 -13.05 -7.81
C GLY A 217 20.63 -11.66 -7.19
N ALA A 218 21.07 -10.68 -8.00
CA ALA A 218 21.19 -9.29 -7.58
C ALA A 218 19.87 -8.53 -7.50
N LEU A 219 18.77 -9.11 -8.01
CA LEU A 219 17.44 -8.49 -8.02
C LEU A 219 16.60 -9.01 -6.85
N ILE A 220 16.04 -8.08 -6.07
CA ILE A 220 15.19 -8.37 -4.91
C ILE A 220 13.84 -7.74 -5.16
N PRO A 221 12.83 -8.49 -5.63
CA PRO A 221 11.53 -7.95 -5.94
C PRO A 221 10.81 -7.50 -4.66
N PHE A 222 10.19 -6.33 -4.73
CA PHE A 222 9.32 -5.81 -3.66
C PHE A 222 7.93 -5.43 -4.16
N TYR A 223 7.74 -5.38 -5.47
CA TYR A 223 6.47 -5.13 -6.11
C TYR A 223 6.32 -6.06 -7.32
N GLU A 224 5.13 -6.65 -7.47
CA GLU A 224 4.77 -7.52 -8.61
C GLU A 224 3.58 -6.92 -9.35
N VAL A 225 3.70 -6.80 -10.66
CA VAL A 225 2.58 -6.40 -11.53
C VAL A 225 1.69 -7.61 -11.76
N LEU A 226 0.44 -7.54 -11.30
CA LEU A 226 -0.49 -8.66 -11.35
C LEU A 226 -0.70 -9.17 -12.78
N GLY A 227 -0.47 -10.47 -12.97
CA GLY A 227 -0.67 -11.15 -14.26
C GLY A 227 0.40 -10.91 -15.32
N LEU A 228 1.42 -10.13 -14.99
CA LEU A 228 2.52 -9.85 -15.88
C LEU A 228 3.84 -10.26 -15.26
N SER A 229 4.57 -11.19 -15.50
CA SER A 229 5.87 -11.56 -14.87
C SER A 229 6.86 -10.37 -14.82
N SER A 230 6.42 -9.25 -14.28
CA SER A 230 7.13 -7.98 -14.22
C SER A 230 7.15 -7.46 -12.79
N PHE A 231 8.27 -6.89 -12.39
CA PHE A 231 8.54 -6.56 -10.99
C PHE A 231 9.23 -5.21 -10.86
N GLN A 232 9.06 -4.54 -9.72
CA GLN A 232 10.03 -3.56 -9.27
C GLN A 232 10.94 -4.23 -8.26
N CYS A 233 12.25 -4.13 -8.47
CA CYS A 233 13.26 -4.83 -7.68
C CYS A 233 14.28 -3.86 -7.12
N PHE A 234 14.69 -4.03 -5.87
CA PHE A 234 15.96 -3.48 -5.42
C PHE A 234 17.09 -4.18 -6.20
N PHE A 235 18.11 -3.40 -6.57
CA PHE A 235 19.22 -3.89 -7.36
C PHE A 235 20.52 -3.79 -6.55
N SER A 236 21.00 -4.92 -6.04
CA SER A 236 22.15 -4.97 -5.11
C SER A 236 23.49 -4.55 -5.73
N ASP A 237 23.55 -4.40 -7.04
CA ASP A 237 24.74 -3.92 -7.75
C ASP A 237 24.63 -2.41 -8.10
N TRP A 238 23.58 -1.71 -7.65
CA TRP A 238 23.37 -0.31 -7.96
C TRP A 238 23.06 0.53 -6.72
N TYR A 239 23.98 1.44 -6.40
CA TYR A 239 23.91 2.38 -5.28
C TYR A 239 24.06 3.81 -5.80
N PRO A 240 22.96 4.45 -6.25
CA PRO A 240 23.01 5.84 -6.77
C PRO A 240 23.32 6.87 -5.68
N GLY A 241 23.20 6.49 -4.43
CA GLY A 241 23.54 7.25 -3.22
C GLY A 241 24.17 6.35 -2.18
N SER A 242 23.78 6.52 -0.92
CA SER A 242 24.22 5.66 0.20
C SER A 242 23.40 4.39 0.34
N GLU A 243 22.26 4.29 -0.35
CA GLU A 243 21.31 3.17 -0.27
C GLU A 243 21.16 2.50 -1.65
N MET A 244 20.67 1.27 -1.64
CA MET A 244 20.40 0.50 -2.84
C MET A 244 19.25 1.13 -3.62
N GLY A 245 19.46 1.39 -4.91
CA GLY A 245 18.39 1.83 -5.81
C GLY A 245 17.50 0.68 -6.26
N ASN A 246 16.44 1.02 -6.99
CA ASN A 246 15.50 0.03 -7.51
C ASN A 246 15.22 0.23 -8.99
N VAL A 247 14.90 -0.86 -9.68
CA VAL A 247 14.77 -0.95 -11.14
C VAL A 247 13.51 -1.74 -11.49
N TYR A 248 12.90 -1.41 -12.63
CA TYR A 248 11.85 -2.23 -13.19
C TYR A 248 12.46 -3.43 -13.93
N LEU A 249 11.92 -4.62 -13.69
CA LEU A 249 12.24 -5.86 -14.37
C LEU A 249 11.06 -6.28 -15.25
N SER A 250 11.28 -6.36 -16.56
CA SER A 250 10.34 -6.97 -17.50
C SER A 250 10.66 -8.46 -17.65
N GLY A 251 9.78 -9.32 -17.15
CA GLY A 251 9.89 -10.76 -17.36
C GLY A 251 9.49 -11.20 -18.78
N ILE A 252 8.89 -10.29 -19.56
CA ILE A 252 8.52 -10.52 -20.96
C ILE A 252 9.73 -10.27 -21.86
N ASP A 253 10.40 -9.13 -21.67
CA ASP A 253 11.53 -8.71 -22.51
C ASP A 253 12.89 -9.18 -21.97
N TYR A 254 12.92 -9.69 -20.75
CA TYR A 254 14.16 -10.11 -20.06
C TYR A 254 15.14 -8.93 -19.88
N THR A 255 14.62 -7.76 -19.55
CA THR A 255 15.39 -6.53 -19.35
C THR A 255 15.08 -5.91 -18.00
N ILE A 256 16.06 -5.18 -17.46
CA ILE A 256 15.82 -4.21 -16.40
C ILE A 256 16.06 -2.79 -16.92
N SER A 257 15.56 -1.82 -16.15
CA SER A 257 15.87 -0.41 -16.37
C SER A 257 17.37 -0.18 -16.54
N ASP A 258 17.76 0.61 -17.53
CA ASP A 258 19.16 0.95 -17.78
C ASP A 258 19.64 2.02 -16.79
N VAL A 259 20.35 1.59 -15.75
CA VAL A 259 20.86 2.48 -14.69
C VAL A 259 21.97 3.44 -15.15
N SER A 260 22.54 3.21 -16.35
CA SER A 260 23.50 4.13 -17.00
C SER A 260 22.82 5.24 -17.80
N ASN A 261 21.52 5.13 -18.04
CA ASN A 261 20.75 6.05 -18.83
C ASN A 261 20.50 7.35 -18.05
N LYS A 262 20.80 8.48 -18.68
CA LYS A 262 20.63 9.83 -18.11
C LYS A 262 19.21 10.39 -18.23
N LYS A 263 18.23 9.62 -18.71
CA LYS A 263 16.82 10.01 -18.69
C LYS A 263 16.34 10.16 -17.24
N SER A 264 15.23 10.86 -17.06
CA SER A 264 14.62 10.97 -15.74
C SER A 264 14.31 9.57 -15.18
N TRP A 265 14.40 9.44 -13.86
CA TRP A 265 14.12 8.17 -13.17
C TRP A 265 12.73 7.63 -13.51
N ALA A 266 11.74 8.53 -13.62
CA ALA A 266 10.37 8.20 -13.98
C ALA A 266 10.25 7.61 -15.40
N GLU A 267 10.96 8.16 -16.37
CA GLU A 267 10.95 7.66 -17.76
C GLU A 267 11.68 6.33 -17.92
N ASN A 268 12.66 6.07 -17.08
CA ASN A 268 13.48 4.87 -17.11
C ASN A 268 13.03 3.79 -16.11
N LEU A 269 12.10 4.12 -15.20
CA LEU A 269 11.64 3.26 -14.10
C LEU A 269 12.77 2.75 -13.20
N ALA A 270 13.85 3.52 -13.09
CA ALA A 270 14.95 3.31 -12.18
C ALA A 270 14.96 4.42 -11.13
N PHE A 271 14.86 4.09 -9.85
CA PHE A 271 14.70 5.05 -8.78
C PHE A 271 15.84 4.95 -7.76
N PRO A 272 16.47 6.08 -7.39
CA PRO A 272 17.51 6.10 -6.37
C PRO A 272 17.06 5.61 -5.00
N THR A 273 15.78 5.80 -4.65
CA THR A 273 15.20 5.45 -3.35
C THR A 273 13.86 4.75 -3.52
N PHE A 274 13.44 4.01 -2.50
CA PHE A 274 12.09 3.46 -2.44
C PHE A 274 11.03 4.57 -2.34
N SER A 275 11.31 5.63 -1.59
CA SER A 275 10.40 6.78 -1.41
C SER A 275 10.05 7.47 -2.72
N GLU A 276 11.01 7.63 -3.64
CA GLU A 276 10.74 8.22 -4.97
C GLU A 276 9.88 7.32 -5.83
N TRP A 277 10.11 6.01 -5.79
CA TRP A 277 9.25 5.05 -6.46
C TRP A 277 7.83 5.05 -5.87
N LEU A 278 7.72 5.02 -4.53
CA LEU A 278 6.43 5.02 -3.83
C LEU A 278 5.61 6.27 -4.17
N GLN A 279 6.22 7.45 -4.15
CA GLN A 279 5.56 8.69 -4.57
C GLN A 279 4.93 8.55 -5.96
N LEU A 280 5.71 8.07 -6.91
CA LEU A 280 5.26 7.92 -8.29
C LEU A 280 4.12 6.89 -8.41
N TYR A 281 4.21 5.79 -7.65
CA TYR A 281 3.16 4.79 -7.56
C TYR A 281 1.85 5.36 -7.00
N LEU A 282 1.91 6.19 -5.95
CA LEU A 282 0.75 6.87 -5.36
C LEU A 282 0.09 7.87 -6.32
N GLN A 283 0.87 8.54 -7.17
CA GLN A 283 0.38 9.46 -8.21
C GLN A 283 -0.30 8.73 -9.39
N GLY A 284 -0.38 7.42 -9.37
CA GLY A 284 -1.13 6.63 -10.32
C GLY A 284 -0.39 6.27 -11.60
N MET A 285 0.95 6.22 -11.58
CA MET A 285 1.67 5.62 -12.70
C MET A 285 1.22 4.17 -12.87
N ASN A 286 0.52 3.92 -13.96
CA ASN A 286 0.29 2.56 -14.42
C ASN A 286 1.63 2.03 -14.96
N LEU A 287 2.28 1.17 -14.18
CA LEU A 287 3.47 0.42 -14.63
C LEU A 287 3.11 -0.60 -15.74
N CYS A 288 1.87 -0.54 -16.24
CA CYS A 288 1.28 -1.46 -17.21
C CYS A 288 1.17 -0.87 -18.63
N THR A 289 1.97 0.11 -19.03
CA THR A 289 1.96 0.60 -20.43
C THR A 289 3.13 0.07 -21.23
#